data_f5c575f85e3b8aa8eb4e8a21d2ba8d77
#
_entry.id   f5c575f85e3b8aa8eb4e8a21d2ba8d77
#
_cell.length_a   1.000
_cell.length_b   1.000
_cell.length_c   1.000
_cell.angle_alpha   90.00
_cell.angle_beta   90.00
_cell.angle_gamma   90.00
#
_symmetry.space_group_name_H-M   'P 1'
#
loop_
_entity.id
_entity.type
_entity.pdbx_description
1 polymer ?
#
loop_
_entity_poly.entity_id
_entity_poly.type
_entity_poly.pdbx_seq_one_letter_code
_entity_poly.pdbx_strand_id
1 'polypeptide(L)'
;TLTTVFAVGTAITLQVDSNTINIGSHSVTIDTAPVIIDGRTMLPVRGVSEAMGGNVDWNNDTKTVTITLGSNKVEMTVDSKTAYFNNNAQTLDVAPVILNGRTMLPARFIAESFGFDVNWDNDTKTISITPRQEATTEITTVEESTETTTVEKTESDSKSLVVYFSKIGTTERIANEIKDITGSDIVKIETVTPYPEDYNETVDIAQKEKAEKARPEIKTTVDNLDEYDTIYIGYPIWWGTMPMAMFTFIENNNLDGKTIIPFSTHKGSGLGSSVSDLKTALPNSTIKDGLACNSSTTTAQIKNWIENSEKWGVIICKDY
;
A
#
# COMPACT_ATOMS: atom_id res chain seq x y z
N THR A 1 -20.25 -2.90 14.68
CA THR A 1 -19.45 -3.90 13.96
C THR A 1 -17.99 -3.59 14.20
N LEU A 2 -17.33 -4.37 15.06
CA LEU A 2 -15.89 -4.29 15.28
C LEU A 2 -15.20 -4.76 14.00
N THR A 3 -14.57 -3.85 13.28
CA THR A 3 -13.65 -4.20 12.20
C THR A 3 -12.31 -4.52 12.85
N THR A 4 -12.06 -5.80 13.12
CA THR A 4 -10.76 -6.26 13.61
C THR A 4 -9.79 -6.16 12.42
N VAL A 5 -8.86 -5.22 12.46
CA VAL A 5 -7.78 -5.11 11.48
C VAL A 5 -6.75 -6.19 11.80
N PHE A 6 -6.61 -7.15 10.92
CA PHE A 6 -5.61 -8.21 11.04
C PHE A 6 -4.27 -7.74 10.51
N ALA A 7 -3.18 -8.15 11.13
CA ALA A 7 -1.83 -7.78 10.70
C ALA A 7 -1.55 -8.33 9.29
N VAL A 8 -1.10 -7.48 8.38
CA VAL A 8 -0.54 -7.90 7.09
C VAL A 8 0.65 -8.81 7.40
N GLY A 9 0.61 -10.04 6.90
CA GLY A 9 1.63 -11.04 7.22
C GLY A 9 1.14 -12.24 8.02
N THR A 10 -0.14 -12.24 8.42
CA THR A 10 -0.74 -13.34 9.16
C THR A 10 -1.26 -14.41 8.19
N ALA A 11 -0.98 -15.67 8.47
CA ALA A 11 -1.55 -16.79 7.73
C ALA A 11 -3.08 -16.80 7.85
N ILE A 12 -3.75 -16.96 6.72
CA ILE A 12 -5.20 -17.08 6.62
C ILE A 12 -5.52 -18.51 6.24
N THR A 13 -6.37 -19.17 7.01
CA THR A 13 -6.81 -20.53 6.69
C THR A 13 -8.33 -20.60 6.56
N LEU A 14 -8.78 -21.31 5.54
CA LEU A 14 -10.20 -21.55 5.25
C LEU A 14 -10.39 -23.02 4.91
N GLN A 15 -11.47 -23.61 5.39
CA GLN A 15 -11.85 -24.96 5.04
C GLN A 15 -13.06 -24.95 4.12
N VAL A 16 -13.09 -25.81 3.11
CA VAL A 16 -14.25 -26.01 2.25
C VAL A 16 -15.45 -26.39 3.09
N ASP A 17 -16.62 -25.85 2.76
CA ASP A 17 -17.88 -26.03 3.46
C ASP A 17 -17.91 -25.46 4.91
N SER A 18 -16.89 -24.74 5.34
CA SER A 18 -16.85 -24.07 6.64
C SER A 18 -17.03 -22.56 6.50
N ASN A 19 -17.91 -21.98 7.31
CA ASN A 19 -18.14 -20.53 7.37
C ASN A 19 -17.13 -19.80 8.27
N THR A 20 -15.98 -20.40 8.57
CA THR A 20 -14.97 -19.81 9.44
C THR A 20 -13.69 -19.52 8.67
N ILE A 21 -13.22 -18.29 8.74
CA ILE A 21 -11.86 -17.89 8.34
C ILE A 21 -11.04 -17.75 9.62
N ASN A 22 -9.88 -18.41 9.65
CA ASN A 22 -8.91 -18.20 10.72
C ASN A 22 -7.79 -17.28 10.20
N ILE A 23 -7.45 -16.27 10.98
CA ILE A 23 -6.44 -15.26 10.68
C ILE A 23 -5.47 -15.22 11.87
N GLY A 24 -4.37 -15.96 11.77
CA GLY A 24 -3.51 -16.24 12.93
C GLY A 24 -4.28 -16.91 14.06
N SER A 25 -4.31 -16.26 15.22
CA SER A 25 -5.04 -16.75 16.41
C SER A 25 -6.53 -16.33 16.47
N HIS A 26 -7.03 -15.61 15.47
CA HIS A 26 -8.41 -15.10 15.45
C HIS A 26 -9.27 -15.85 14.44
N SER A 27 -10.53 -16.05 14.76
CA SER A 27 -11.51 -16.65 13.85
C SER A 27 -12.62 -15.65 13.54
N VAL A 28 -12.99 -15.54 12.26
CA VAL A 28 -14.07 -14.69 11.77
C VAL A 28 -15.08 -15.55 11.04
N THR A 29 -16.37 -15.32 11.30
CA THR A 29 -17.45 -16.00 10.60
C THR A 29 -17.80 -15.25 9.32
N ILE A 30 -17.87 -15.97 8.21
CA ILE A 30 -18.31 -15.48 6.89
C ILE A 30 -19.68 -16.06 6.57
N ASP A 31 -20.42 -15.37 5.72
CA ASP A 31 -21.79 -15.74 5.37
C ASP A 31 -21.90 -16.80 4.25
N THR A 32 -20.79 -17.09 3.57
CA THR A 32 -20.72 -18.12 2.53
C THR A 32 -19.39 -18.86 2.62
N ALA A 33 -19.44 -20.18 2.73
CA ALA A 33 -18.27 -21.03 2.81
C ALA A 33 -17.50 -21.09 1.47
N PRO A 34 -16.18 -21.37 1.49
CA PRO A 34 -15.43 -21.77 0.32
C PRO A 34 -16.03 -23.03 -0.33
N VAL A 35 -16.03 -23.09 -1.67
CA VAL A 35 -16.54 -24.23 -2.42
C VAL A 35 -15.57 -24.66 -3.50
N ILE A 36 -15.69 -25.89 -3.99
CA ILE A 36 -14.92 -26.37 -5.14
C ILE A 36 -15.82 -26.33 -6.39
N ILE A 37 -15.39 -25.60 -7.43
CA ILE A 37 -16.05 -25.54 -8.74
C ILE A 37 -15.00 -25.87 -9.81
N ASP A 38 -15.30 -26.83 -10.66
CA ASP A 38 -14.40 -27.28 -11.73
C ASP A 38 -12.96 -27.60 -11.24
N GLY A 39 -12.86 -28.20 -10.06
CA GLY A 39 -11.59 -28.57 -9.45
C GLY A 39 -10.77 -27.38 -8.92
N ARG A 40 -11.35 -26.19 -8.81
CA ARG A 40 -10.74 -25.00 -8.22
C ARG A 40 -11.51 -24.54 -6.99
N THR A 41 -10.77 -24.15 -5.96
CA THR A 41 -11.40 -23.59 -4.78
C THR A 41 -11.78 -22.13 -5.01
N MET A 42 -13.06 -21.87 -4.84
CA MET A 42 -13.66 -20.54 -4.96
C MET A 42 -13.93 -19.98 -3.59
N LEU A 43 -13.52 -18.73 -3.35
CA LEU A 43 -13.65 -18.05 -2.07
C LEU A 43 -14.64 -16.90 -2.17
N PRO A 44 -15.41 -16.61 -1.10
CA PRO A 44 -16.23 -15.40 -1.03
C PRO A 44 -15.29 -14.17 -1.01
N VAL A 45 -15.39 -13.35 -2.05
CA VAL A 45 -14.42 -12.30 -2.34
C VAL A 45 -14.18 -11.37 -1.15
N ARG A 46 -15.26 -10.88 -0.54
CA ARG A 46 -15.15 -9.83 0.49
C ARG A 46 -14.41 -10.32 1.73
N GLY A 47 -14.85 -11.44 2.30
CA GLY A 47 -14.29 -11.95 3.54
C GLY A 47 -12.79 -12.25 3.45
N VAL A 48 -12.35 -12.81 2.31
CA VAL A 48 -10.93 -13.16 2.11
C VAL A 48 -10.09 -11.95 1.78
N SER A 49 -10.58 -11.07 0.88
CA SER A 49 -9.83 -9.86 0.50
C SER A 49 -9.68 -8.89 1.68
N GLU A 50 -10.72 -8.72 2.50
CA GLU A 50 -10.64 -7.92 3.72
C GLU A 50 -9.72 -8.57 4.76
N ALA A 51 -9.68 -9.91 4.86
CA ALA A 51 -8.74 -10.64 5.71
C ALA A 51 -7.27 -10.45 5.28
N MET A 52 -7.02 -10.26 3.98
CA MET A 52 -5.69 -9.90 3.44
C MET A 52 -5.37 -8.40 3.60
N GLY A 53 -6.31 -7.58 4.09
CA GLY A 53 -6.15 -6.12 4.21
C GLY A 53 -6.55 -5.34 2.95
N GLY A 54 -7.23 -5.98 2.01
CA GLY A 54 -7.70 -5.37 0.76
C GLY A 54 -9.09 -4.74 0.89
N ASN A 55 -9.41 -3.86 -0.05
CA ASN A 55 -10.76 -3.32 -0.24
C ASN A 55 -11.44 -4.02 -1.41
N VAL A 56 -12.77 -4.16 -1.32
CA VAL A 56 -13.59 -4.79 -2.35
C VAL A 56 -14.73 -3.87 -2.78
N ASP A 57 -14.73 -3.51 -4.06
CA ASP A 57 -15.80 -2.77 -4.71
C ASP A 57 -16.56 -3.67 -5.68
N TRP A 58 -17.87 -3.43 -5.80
CA TRP A 58 -18.76 -4.15 -6.69
C TRP A 58 -19.50 -3.20 -7.63
N ASN A 59 -19.32 -3.41 -8.93
CA ASN A 59 -20.10 -2.71 -9.95
C ASN A 59 -21.27 -3.61 -10.38
N ASN A 60 -22.49 -3.19 -10.03
CA ASN A 60 -23.69 -3.98 -10.32
C ASN A 60 -24.07 -3.99 -11.81
N ASP A 61 -23.71 -2.97 -12.57
CA ASP A 61 -24.07 -2.87 -13.98
C ASP A 61 -23.22 -3.79 -14.86
N THR A 62 -21.91 -3.80 -14.58
CA THR A 62 -20.94 -4.62 -15.29
C THR A 62 -20.71 -5.99 -14.66
N LYS A 63 -21.28 -6.25 -13.47
CA LYS A 63 -21.03 -7.47 -12.67
C LYS A 63 -19.53 -7.69 -12.41
N THR A 64 -18.80 -6.61 -12.22
CA THR A 64 -17.36 -6.62 -12.00
C THR A 64 -17.04 -6.37 -10.54
N VAL A 65 -16.18 -7.21 -9.98
CA VAL A 65 -15.56 -6.99 -8.70
C VAL A 65 -14.18 -6.37 -8.90
N THR A 66 -13.88 -5.36 -8.11
CA THR A 66 -12.56 -4.73 -8.04
C THR A 66 -12.01 -4.95 -6.63
N ILE A 67 -10.83 -5.56 -6.55
CA ILE A 67 -10.10 -5.75 -5.28
C ILE A 67 -8.85 -4.89 -5.35
N THR A 68 -8.59 -4.13 -4.30
CA THR A 68 -7.38 -3.32 -4.17
C THR A 68 -6.65 -3.65 -2.88
N LEU A 69 -5.35 -3.89 -2.97
CA LEU A 69 -4.46 -4.12 -1.85
C LEU A 69 -3.14 -3.38 -2.09
N GLY A 70 -2.87 -2.36 -1.29
CA GLY A 70 -1.76 -1.44 -1.57
C GLY A 70 -1.94 -0.73 -2.92
N SER A 71 -0.92 -0.77 -3.76
CA SER A 71 -0.96 -0.23 -5.13
C SER A 71 -1.52 -1.22 -6.16
N ASN A 72 -1.76 -2.46 -5.78
CA ASN A 72 -2.21 -3.50 -6.69
C ASN A 72 -3.73 -3.54 -6.79
N LYS A 73 -4.22 -3.76 -8.02
CA LYS A 73 -5.63 -3.86 -8.35
C LYS A 73 -5.90 -5.12 -9.16
N VAL A 74 -6.92 -5.87 -8.74
CA VAL A 74 -7.48 -6.99 -9.49
C VAL A 74 -8.91 -6.67 -9.87
N GLU A 75 -9.27 -6.87 -11.14
CA GLU A 75 -10.64 -6.72 -11.65
C GLU A 75 -11.08 -8.03 -12.30
N MET A 76 -12.24 -8.52 -11.89
CA MET A 76 -12.83 -9.75 -12.41
C MET A 76 -14.32 -9.56 -12.65
N THR A 77 -14.80 -10.00 -13.81
CA THR A 77 -16.22 -9.95 -14.16
C THR A 77 -16.82 -11.35 -14.03
N VAL A 78 -18.01 -11.42 -13.46
CA VAL A 78 -18.76 -12.68 -13.33
C VAL A 78 -18.94 -13.31 -14.72
N ASP A 79 -18.82 -14.64 -14.78
CA ASP A 79 -18.88 -15.46 -15.98
C ASP A 79 -17.77 -15.19 -17.02
N SER A 80 -16.79 -14.34 -16.74
CA SER A 80 -15.65 -14.08 -17.61
C SER A 80 -14.38 -14.80 -17.12
N LYS A 81 -13.69 -15.49 -18.00
CA LYS A 81 -12.35 -16.04 -17.70
C LYS A 81 -11.22 -15.03 -17.90
N THR A 82 -11.52 -13.80 -18.30
CA THR A 82 -10.53 -12.74 -18.36
C THR A 82 -10.59 -11.93 -17.09
N ALA A 83 -9.47 -11.86 -16.38
CA ALA A 83 -9.22 -10.98 -15.24
C ALA A 83 -8.15 -9.95 -15.58
N TYR A 84 -8.09 -8.87 -14.83
CA TYR A 84 -7.06 -7.87 -14.99
C TYR A 84 -6.31 -7.68 -13.67
N PHE A 85 -4.99 -7.76 -13.73
CA PHE A 85 -4.10 -7.38 -12.65
C PHE A 85 -3.31 -6.14 -13.08
N ASN A 86 -3.52 -5.02 -12.39
CA ASN A 86 -2.93 -3.72 -12.73
C ASN A 86 -3.10 -3.37 -14.23
N ASN A 87 -4.32 -3.55 -14.74
CA ASN A 87 -4.74 -3.39 -16.14
C ASN A 87 -4.14 -4.38 -17.14
N ASN A 88 -3.34 -5.36 -16.72
CA ASN A 88 -2.82 -6.43 -17.57
C ASN A 88 -3.79 -7.60 -17.57
N ALA A 89 -4.27 -7.99 -18.77
CA ALA A 89 -5.19 -9.10 -18.92
C ALA A 89 -4.52 -10.45 -18.60
N GLN A 90 -5.24 -11.30 -17.86
CA GLN A 90 -4.84 -12.65 -17.49
C GLN A 90 -6.01 -13.62 -17.68
N THR A 91 -5.73 -14.87 -17.93
CA THR A 91 -6.74 -15.89 -18.12
C THR A 91 -6.92 -16.72 -16.86
N LEU A 92 -8.16 -16.82 -16.39
CA LEU A 92 -8.55 -17.65 -15.25
C LEU A 92 -8.88 -19.07 -15.69
N ASP A 93 -8.55 -20.04 -14.87
CA ASP A 93 -8.97 -21.45 -15.08
C ASP A 93 -10.50 -21.58 -14.95
N VAL A 94 -11.06 -20.91 -13.94
CA VAL A 94 -12.51 -20.87 -13.64
C VAL A 94 -12.96 -19.41 -13.52
N ALA A 95 -14.07 -19.08 -14.17
CA ALA A 95 -14.64 -17.74 -14.09
C ALA A 95 -15.23 -17.45 -12.70
N PRO A 96 -15.24 -16.20 -12.26
CA PRO A 96 -16.02 -15.77 -11.09
C PRO A 96 -17.50 -16.11 -11.23
N VAL A 97 -18.12 -16.54 -10.14
CA VAL A 97 -19.55 -16.87 -10.13
C VAL A 97 -20.27 -16.20 -8.96
N ILE A 98 -21.58 -16.07 -9.07
CA ILE A 98 -22.41 -15.67 -7.92
C ILE A 98 -23.05 -16.91 -7.32
N LEU A 99 -22.77 -17.18 -6.05
CA LEU A 99 -23.35 -18.26 -5.26
C LEU A 99 -24.01 -17.68 -4.00
N ASN A 100 -25.28 -17.99 -3.78
CA ASN A 100 -26.05 -17.49 -2.63
C ASN A 100 -25.97 -15.94 -2.46
N GLY A 101 -25.95 -15.21 -3.57
CA GLY A 101 -25.84 -13.75 -3.57
C GLY A 101 -24.44 -13.21 -3.23
N ARG A 102 -23.42 -14.07 -3.21
CA ARG A 102 -22.02 -13.67 -3.00
C ARG A 102 -21.17 -13.99 -4.19
N THR A 103 -20.27 -13.09 -4.53
CA THR A 103 -19.30 -13.31 -5.61
C THR A 103 -18.19 -14.22 -5.11
N MET A 104 -18.04 -15.35 -5.79
CA MET A 104 -17.02 -16.36 -5.51
C MET A 104 -15.90 -16.23 -6.54
N LEU A 105 -14.67 -16.18 -6.09
CA LEU A 105 -13.49 -15.96 -6.93
C LEU A 105 -12.45 -17.07 -6.75
N PRO A 106 -11.64 -17.36 -7.80
CA PRO A 106 -10.56 -18.34 -7.71
C PRO A 106 -9.53 -17.92 -6.65
N ALA A 107 -9.39 -18.73 -5.60
CA ALA A 107 -8.54 -18.45 -4.43
C ALA A 107 -7.11 -18.12 -4.80
N ARG A 108 -6.52 -18.96 -5.66
CA ARG A 108 -5.12 -18.87 -6.06
C ARG A 108 -4.84 -17.58 -6.81
N PHE A 109 -5.67 -17.25 -7.80
CA PHE A 109 -5.46 -16.04 -8.59
C PHE A 109 -5.46 -14.78 -7.73
N ILE A 110 -6.41 -14.66 -6.79
CA ILE A 110 -6.48 -13.51 -5.90
C ILE A 110 -5.24 -13.41 -5.02
N ALA A 111 -4.92 -14.50 -4.32
CA ALA A 111 -3.83 -14.51 -3.35
C ALA A 111 -2.46 -14.26 -4.03
N GLU A 112 -2.17 -14.96 -5.14
CA GLU A 112 -0.90 -14.81 -5.86
C GLU A 112 -0.73 -13.43 -6.49
N SER A 113 -1.84 -12.81 -6.97
CA SER A 113 -1.82 -11.44 -7.50
C SER A 113 -1.38 -10.41 -6.44
N PHE A 114 -1.65 -10.68 -5.18
CA PHE A 114 -1.28 -9.81 -4.08
C PHE A 114 -0.05 -10.26 -3.29
N GLY A 115 0.74 -11.20 -3.85
CA GLY A 115 2.01 -11.62 -3.25
C GLY A 115 1.86 -12.63 -2.11
N PHE A 116 0.77 -13.41 -2.09
CA PHE A 116 0.58 -14.51 -1.15
C PHE A 116 0.79 -15.85 -1.83
N ASP A 117 1.27 -16.82 -1.09
CA ASP A 117 1.32 -18.21 -1.50
C ASP A 117 0.06 -18.94 -1.05
N VAL A 118 -0.40 -19.86 -1.89
CA VAL A 118 -1.60 -20.68 -1.61
C VAL A 118 -1.22 -22.14 -1.53
N ASN A 119 -1.42 -22.72 -0.37
CA ASN A 119 -1.27 -24.14 -0.15
C ASN A 119 -2.64 -24.81 0.04
N TRP A 120 -2.79 -26.00 -0.50
CA TRP A 120 -3.99 -26.82 -0.39
C TRP A 120 -3.68 -28.12 0.34
N ASP A 121 -4.38 -28.35 1.43
CA ASP A 121 -4.37 -29.63 2.15
C ASP A 121 -5.55 -30.48 1.68
N ASN A 122 -5.24 -31.59 1.02
CA ASN A 122 -6.26 -32.46 0.45
C ASN A 122 -6.98 -33.31 1.48
N ASP A 123 -6.36 -33.59 2.63
CA ASP A 123 -6.95 -34.43 3.67
C ASP A 123 -7.97 -33.64 4.49
N THR A 124 -7.62 -32.43 4.86
CA THR A 124 -8.49 -31.52 5.64
C THR A 124 -9.37 -30.63 4.78
N LYS A 125 -9.18 -30.60 3.47
CA LYS A 125 -9.83 -29.66 2.52
C LYS A 125 -9.64 -28.19 2.93
N THR A 126 -8.44 -27.87 3.40
CA THR A 126 -8.10 -26.55 3.91
C THR A 126 -7.20 -25.81 2.94
N ILE A 127 -7.49 -24.53 2.73
CA ILE A 127 -6.64 -23.58 2.04
C ILE A 127 -5.88 -22.79 3.08
N SER A 128 -4.56 -22.69 2.89
CA SER A 128 -3.71 -21.78 3.64
C SER A 128 -3.17 -20.72 2.69
N ILE A 129 -3.45 -19.47 3.00
CA ILE A 129 -2.95 -18.29 2.29
C ILE A 129 -1.92 -17.63 3.20
N THR A 130 -0.67 -17.62 2.79
CA THR A 130 0.44 -17.07 3.56
C THR A 130 1.15 -16.00 2.74
N PRO A 131 1.63 -14.92 3.35
CA PRO A 131 2.47 -13.96 2.63
C PRO A 131 3.67 -14.69 2.05
N ARG A 132 3.98 -14.39 0.79
CA ARG A 132 5.15 -14.98 0.14
C ARG A 132 6.39 -14.51 0.87
N GLN A 133 7.09 -15.44 1.52
CA GLN A 133 8.45 -15.20 2.00
C GLN A 133 9.35 -15.33 0.77
N GLU A 134 10.00 -14.26 0.37
CA GLU A 134 11.14 -14.41 -0.53
C GLU A 134 12.17 -15.30 0.15
N ALA A 135 12.61 -16.31 -0.58
CA ALA A 135 13.42 -17.41 -0.04
C ALA A 135 14.65 -16.88 0.73
N THR A 136 14.53 -16.90 2.05
CA THR A 136 15.70 -16.83 2.92
C THR A 136 16.32 -18.20 2.89
N THR A 137 17.46 -18.33 2.24
CA THR A 137 18.27 -19.55 2.29
C THR A 137 18.61 -19.81 3.75
N GLU A 138 18.05 -20.88 4.32
CA GLU A 138 18.43 -21.35 5.65
C GLU A 138 19.92 -21.68 5.64
N ILE A 139 20.73 -20.86 6.29
CA ILE A 139 22.08 -21.22 6.65
C ILE A 139 21.99 -21.91 8.01
N THR A 140 22.16 -23.21 8.00
CA THR A 140 22.35 -24.04 9.19
C THR A 140 23.51 -23.47 10.02
N THR A 141 23.19 -22.92 11.17
CA THR A 141 24.21 -22.49 12.15
C THR A 141 24.83 -23.71 12.81
N VAL A 142 26.10 -23.90 12.55
CA VAL A 142 26.96 -24.70 13.42
C VAL A 142 27.49 -23.76 14.50
N GLU A 143 27.15 -24.06 15.75
CA GLU A 143 27.72 -23.36 16.91
C GLU A 143 29.22 -23.64 17.01
N GLU A 144 30.04 -22.60 17.03
CA GLU A 144 31.31 -22.61 17.72
C GLU A 144 31.60 -21.29 18.39
N SER A 145 31.88 -21.40 19.67
CA SER A 145 32.10 -20.33 20.63
C SER A 145 33.47 -19.63 20.43
N THR A 146 33.54 -18.39 20.66
CA THR A 146 34.36 -17.61 21.61
C THR A 146 34.80 -16.25 21.06
N GLU A 147 34.73 -15.33 21.99
CA GLU A 147 35.46 -14.08 22.22
C GLU A 147 34.83 -12.76 21.81
N THR A 148 34.43 -12.11 22.87
CA THR A 148 34.04 -10.74 23.05
C THR A 148 35.09 -9.76 22.52
N THR A 149 34.69 -8.96 21.52
CA THR A 149 35.28 -7.64 21.34
C THR A 149 34.15 -6.65 21.10
N THR A 150 33.87 -5.87 22.11
CA THR A 150 32.98 -4.74 22.06
C THR A 150 33.51 -3.71 21.07
N VAL A 151 32.84 -3.61 19.91
CA VAL A 151 32.92 -2.42 19.06
C VAL A 151 31.59 -1.69 19.24
N GLU A 152 31.65 -0.60 19.96
CA GLU A 152 30.56 0.37 20.00
C GLU A 152 30.22 0.77 18.56
N LYS A 153 29.09 0.27 18.06
CA LYS A 153 28.48 0.76 16.83
C LYS A 153 27.70 2.02 17.25
N THR A 154 28.27 3.19 16.96
CA THR A 154 27.50 4.43 16.92
C THR A 154 26.26 4.20 16.06
N GLU A 155 25.08 4.20 16.69
CA GLU A 155 23.81 4.39 15.99
C GLU A 155 23.95 5.71 15.24
N SER A 156 23.99 5.67 13.93
CA SER A 156 23.73 6.83 13.09
C SER A 156 22.31 7.26 13.42
N ASP A 157 22.14 8.42 14.04
CA ASP A 157 20.85 9.09 14.24
C ASP A 157 20.30 9.42 12.85
N SER A 158 19.64 8.45 12.22
CA SER A 158 18.99 8.61 10.92
C SER A 158 17.79 9.53 11.13
N LYS A 159 17.92 10.78 10.68
CA LYS A 159 16.83 11.76 10.76
C LYS A 159 15.82 11.56 9.65
N SER A 160 14.56 11.72 9.98
CA SER A 160 13.46 11.70 9.01
C SER A 160 12.65 12.98 9.02
N LEU A 161 12.10 13.32 7.84
CA LEU A 161 11.31 14.53 7.62
C LEU A 161 9.99 14.17 6.96
N VAL A 162 8.88 14.72 7.44
CA VAL A 162 7.59 14.69 6.77
C VAL A 162 7.38 15.99 6.00
N VAL A 163 7.31 15.92 4.69
CA VAL A 163 6.97 17.06 3.82
C VAL A 163 5.59 16.82 3.23
N TYR A 164 4.67 17.76 3.37
CA TYR A 164 3.33 17.56 2.87
C TYR A 164 2.66 18.82 2.33
N PHE A 165 1.75 18.63 1.38
CA PHE A 165 0.79 19.63 0.94
C PHE A 165 -0.63 19.21 1.36
N SER A 166 -1.41 20.14 1.91
CA SER A 166 -2.79 19.87 2.30
C SER A 166 -3.67 21.09 2.09
N LYS A 167 -4.75 20.95 1.29
CA LYS A 167 -5.74 22.02 1.06
C LYS A 167 -6.83 22.03 2.13
N ILE A 168 -7.34 20.86 2.51
CA ILE A 168 -8.53 20.72 3.38
C ILE A 168 -8.25 19.98 4.70
N GLY A 169 -6.97 19.82 5.06
CA GLY A 169 -6.56 19.23 6.34
C GLY A 169 -6.44 17.70 6.36
N THR A 170 -6.97 16.95 5.39
CA THR A 170 -6.91 15.47 5.43
C THR A 170 -5.46 14.96 5.34
N THR A 171 -4.67 15.46 4.39
CA THR A 171 -3.25 15.09 4.27
C THR A 171 -2.45 15.56 5.50
N GLU A 172 -2.78 16.75 6.04
CA GLU A 172 -2.17 17.30 7.25
C GLU A 172 -2.37 16.40 8.47
N ARG A 173 -3.58 15.87 8.66
CA ARG A 173 -3.85 14.90 9.72
C ARG A 173 -2.94 13.68 9.60
N ILE A 174 -2.86 13.05 8.42
CA ILE A 174 -2.00 11.90 8.19
C ILE A 174 -0.53 12.24 8.40
N ALA A 175 -0.07 13.41 7.93
CA ALA A 175 1.29 13.89 8.11
C ALA A 175 1.66 14.03 9.60
N ASN A 176 0.77 14.60 10.41
CA ASN A 176 0.99 14.72 11.85
C ASN A 176 1.01 13.33 12.54
N GLU A 177 0.15 12.41 12.14
CA GLU A 177 0.18 11.04 12.68
C GLU A 177 1.49 10.31 12.33
N ILE A 178 2.01 10.47 11.10
CA ILE A 178 3.32 9.93 10.71
C ILE A 178 4.43 10.54 11.58
N LYS A 179 4.45 11.88 11.70
CA LYS A 179 5.40 12.58 12.56
C LYS A 179 5.37 12.04 13.99
N ASP A 180 4.19 11.88 14.59
CA ASP A 180 4.04 11.44 15.99
C ASP A 180 4.49 9.96 16.18
N ILE A 181 4.34 9.12 15.15
CA ILE A 181 4.78 7.72 15.20
C ILE A 181 6.30 7.61 15.01
N THR A 182 6.88 8.39 14.09
CA THR A 182 8.28 8.27 13.67
C THR A 182 9.23 9.19 14.43
N GLY A 183 8.70 10.21 15.11
CA GLY A 183 9.51 11.29 15.68
C GLY A 183 10.13 12.24 14.63
N SER A 184 9.66 12.19 13.38
CA SER A 184 10.16 13.01 12.28
C SER A 184 9.92 14.49 12.51
N ASP A 185 10.77 15.33 11.93
CA ASP A 185 10.44 16.74 11.71
C ASP A 185 9.31 16.86 10.67
N ILE A 186 8.61 17.99 10.64
CA ILE A 186 7.47 18.16 9.73
C ILE A 186 7.46 19.55 9.10
N VAL A 187 7.21 19.58 7.77
CA VAL A 187 7.14 20.82 7.00
C VAL A 187 5.93 20.76 6.06
N LYS A 188 5.11 21.82 6.08
CA LYS A 188 4.00 22.04 5.18
C LYS A 188 4.44 22.83 3.95
N ILE A 189 4.13 22.35 2.78
CA ILE A 189 4.32 23.10 1.52
C ILE A 189 3.18 24.10 1.38
N GLU A 190 3.55 25.37 1.30
CA GLU A 190 2.64 26.47 1.03
C GLU A 190 3.02 27.20 -0.24
N THR A 191 2.03 27.48 -1.09
CA THR A 191 2.22 28.27 -2.32
C THR A 191 2.21 29.76 -2.01
N VAL A 192 2.97 30.55 -2.77
CA VAL A 192 2.98 32.04 -2.65
C VAL A 192 1.59 32.58 -2.94
N THR A 193 0.95 32.10 -4.00
CA THR A 193 -0.45 32.39 -4.28
C THR A 193 -1.29 31.21 -3.76
N PRO A 194 -2.10 31.40 -2.69
CA PRO A 194 -2.93 30.34 -2.16
C PRO A 194 -3.98 29.88 -3.17
N TYR A 195 -4.30 28.59 -3.17
CA TYR A 195 -5.43 28.07 -3.93
C TYR A 195 -6.75 28.62 -3.35
N PRO A 196 -7.73 28.94 -4.21
CA PRO A 196 -9.03 29.44 -3.79
C PRO A 196 -9.72 28.54 -2.75
N GLU A 197 -10.60 29.15 -1.91
CA GLU A 197 -11.43 28.37 -0.98
C GLU A 197 -12.48 27.54 -1.74
N ASP A 198 -12.99 28.05 -2.87
CA ASP A 198 -13.93 27.32 -3.69
C ASP A 198 -13.32 26.06 -4.29
N TYR A 199 -14.08 24.97 -4.20
CA TYR A 199 -13.63 23.66 -4.67
C TYR A 199 -13.47 23.62 -6.19
N ASN A 200 -14.43 24.15 -6.93
CA ASN A 200 -14.43 24.08 -8.40
C ASN A 200 -13.32 24.96 -9.00
N GLU A 201 -13.14 26.15 -8.46
CA GLU A 201 -12.01 27.02 -8.86
C GLU A 201 -10.66 26.33 -8.61
N THR A 202 -10.50 25.65 -7.46
CA THR A 202 -9.30 24.88 -7.17
C THR A 202 -9.10 23.72 -8.17
N VAL A 203 -10.18 23.03 -8.52
CA VAL A 203 -10.16 21.92 -9.50
C VAL A 203 -9.71 22.42 -10.88
N ASP A 204 -10.25 23.55 -11.35
CA ASP A 204 -9.92 24.13 -12.65
C ASP A 204 -8.46 24.61 -12.71
N ILE A 205 -7.98 25.27 -11.64
CA ILE A 205 -6.57 25.69 -11.53
C ILE A 205 -5.66 24.48 -11.54
N ALA A 206 -5.95 23.45 -10.74
CA ALA A 206 -5.14 22.24 -10.67
C ALA A 206 -5.10 21.48 -12.01
N GLN A 207 -6.22 21.46 -12.75
CA GLN A 207 -6.26 20.85 -14.09
C GLN A 207 -5.35 21.59 -15.07
N LYS A 208 -5.44 22.92 -15.06
CA LYS A 208 -4.62 23.78 -15.91
C LYS A 208 -3.13 23.62 -15.57
N GLU A 209 -2.78 23.72 -14.29
CA GLU A 209 -1.40 23.53 -13.83
C GLU A 209 -0.81 22.19 -14.28
N LYS A 210 -1.59 21.11 -14.16
CA LYS A 210 -1.16 19.78 -14.64
C LYS A 210 -0.96 19.76 -16.14
N ALA A 211 -1.91 20.30 -16.92
CA ALA A 211 -1.83 20.32 -18.39
C ALA A 211 -0.62 21.13 -18.89
N GLU A 212 -0.32 22.23 -18.23
CA GLU A 212 0.81 23.13 -18.56
C GLU A 212 2.12 22.68 -17.92
N LYS A 213 2.11 21.64 -17.07
CA LYS A 213 3.24 21.24 -16.21
C LYS A 213 3.79 22.43 -15.43
N ALA A 214 2.89 23.27 -14.91
CA ALA A 214 3.22 24.46 -14.16
C ALA A 214 4.03 24.13 -12.90
N ARG A 215 4.79 25.09 -12.42
CA ARG A 215 5.53 25.01 -11.15
C ARG A 215 5.15 26.21 -10.28
N PRO A 216 3.99 26.12 -9.59
CA PRO A 216 3.55 27.18 -8.68
C PRO A 216 4.65 27.51 -7.68
N GLU A 217 4.90 28.80 -7.49
CA GLU A 217 5.91 29.27 -6.55
C GLU A 217 5.50 28.88 -5.12
N ILE A 218 6.44 28.34 -4.35
CA ILE A 218 6.22 27.95 -2.96
C ILE A 218 6.97 28.89 -2.01
N LYS A 219 6.37 29.16 -0.84
CA LYS A 219 7.00 29.95 0.23
C LYS A 219 7.94 29.11 1.07
N THR A 220 7.67 27.80 1.10
CA THR A 220 8.32 26.87 2.00
C THR A 220 9.77 26.63 1.58
N THR A 221 10.68 26.81 2.51
CA THR A 221 12.08 26.40 2.43
C THR A 221 12.33 25.33 3.49
N VAL A 222 13.23 24.40 3.19
CA VAL A 222 13.71 23.41 4.14
C VAL A 222 15.21 23.59 4.28
N ASP A 223 15.59 24.16 5.40
CA ASP A 223 17.01 24.30 5.72
C ASP A 223 17.57 22.96 6.18
N ASN A 224 18.85 22.69 5.89
CA ASN A 224 19.55 21.47 6.32
C ASN A 224 18.90 20.16 5.82
N LEU A 225 18.34 20.16 4.61
CA LEU A 225 17.72 18.94 4.03
C LEU A 225 18.71 17.76 3.97
N ASP A 226 20.00 18.04 3.92
CA ASP A 226 21.07 17.02 3.91
C ASP A 226 21.14 16.20 5.21
N GLU A 227 20.59 16.71 6.32
CA GLU A 227 20.55 15.98 7.59
C GLU A 227 19.54 14.82 7.61
N TYR A 228 18.65 14.75 6.62
CA TYR A 228 17.59 13.74 6.57
C TYR A 228 17.91 12.66 5.55
N ASP A 229 17.89 11.40 6.00
CA ASP A 229 18.07 10.22 5.13
C ASP A 229 16.75 9.74 4.55
N THR A 230 15.65 9.91 5.32
CA THR A 230 14.31 9.48 4.96
C THR A 230 13.35 10.67 4.90
N ILE A 231 12.61 10.77 3.79
CA ILE A 231 11.61 11.83 3.60
C ILE A 231 10.26 11.19 3.27
N TYR A 232 9.29 11.41 4.15
CA TYR A 232 7.89 11.11 3.89
C TYR A 232 7.29 12.24 3.09
N ILE A 233 6.74 11.95 1.89
CA ILE A 233 6.14 12.96 1.01
C ILE A 233 4.64 12.76 0.92
N GLY A 234 3.85 13.72 1.43
CA GLY A 234 2.41 13.66 1.55
C GLY A 234 1.66 14.65 0.67
N TYR A 235 0.60 14.18 -0.04
CA TYR A 235 -0.18 15.02 -0.94
C TYR A 235 -1.59 14.50 -1.20
N PRO A 236 -2.55 15.37 -1.52
CA PRO A 236 -3.82 14.92 -2.10
C PRO A 236 -3.61 14.51 -3.57
N ILE A 237 -4.39 13.54 -4.05
CA ILE A 237 -4.39 13.23 -5.48
C ILE A 237 -5.28 14.24 -6.22
N TRP A 238 -4.64 15.04 -7.06
CA TRP A 238 -5.27 16.00 -7.95
C TRP A 238 -5.06 15.57 -9.40
N TRP A 239 -6.16 15.33 -10.11
CA TRP A 239 -6.12 14.87 -11.51
C TRP A 239 -5.20 13.66 -11.76
N GLY A 240 -5.17 12.73 -10.80
CA GLY A 240 -4.46 11.45 -10.91
C GLY A 240 -2.99 11.48 -10.51
N THR A 241 -2.46 12.61 -10.04
CA THR A 241 -1.10 12.74 -9.52
C THR A 241 -1.05 13.68 -8.31
N MET A 242 0.12 14.02 -7.81
CA MET A 242 0.30 15.03 -6.77
C MET A 242 0.12 16.45 -7.34
N PRO A 243 -0.22 17.45 -6.50
CA PRO A 243 -0.30 18.85 -6.90
C PRO A 243 1.02 19.37 -7.49
N MET A 244 0.94 20.29 -8.45
CA MET A 244 2.15 20.81 -9.12
C MET A 244 3.11 21.54 -8.18
N ALA A 245 2.62 22.10 -7.08
CA ALA A 245 3.47 22.68 -6.01
C ALA A 245 4.41 21.65 -5.37
N MET A 246 4.04 20.36 -5.33
CA MET A 246 4.93 19.30 -4.85
C MET A 246 6.08 19.04 -5.81
N PHE A 247 5.85 19.14 -7.12
CA PHE A 247 6.93 19.08 -8.11
C PHE A 247 7.88 20.26 -7.96
N THR A 248 7.36 21.46 -7.67
CA THR A 248 8.21 22.63 -7.37
C THR A 248 9.15 22.34 -6.20
N PHE A 249 8.64 21.76 -5.12
CA PHE A 249 9.47 21.38 -3.98
C PHE A 249 10.54 20.35 -4.37
N ILE A 250 10.16 19.30 -5.07
CA ILE A 250 11.04 18.20 -5.50
C ILE A 250 12.17 18.73 -6.40
N GLU A 251 11.85 19.62 -7.34
CA GLU A 251 12.82 20.14 -8.29
C GLU A 251 13.73 21.22 -7.71
N ASN A 252 13.27 21.93 -6.67
CA ASN A 252 14.06 22.99 -6.01
C ASN A 252 15.03 22.44 -4.94
N ASN A 253 14.95 21.14 -4.60
CA ASN A 253 15.72 20.56 -3.52
C ASN A 253 16.51 19.32 -3.99
N ASN A 254 17.72 19.16 -3.46
CA ASN A 254 18.50 17.95 -3.72
C ASN A 254 18.01 16.81 -2.84
N LEU A 255 17.35 15.83 -3.45
CA LEU A 255 16.85 14.61 -2.80
C LEU A 255 17.63 13.35 -3.18
N ASP A 256 18.74 13.48 -3.92
CA ASP A 256 19.57 12.37 -4.37
C ASP A 256 20.09 11.56 -3.19
N GLY A 257 20.06 10.24 -3.35
CA GLY A 257 20.51 9.29 -2.33
C GLY A 257 19.54 9.06 -1.17
N LYS A 258 18.48 9.86 -1.06
CA LYS A 258 17.51 9.76 0.03
C LYS A 258 16.47 8.68 -0.21
N THR A 259 15.91 8.15 0.88
CA THR A 259 14.74 7.28 0.85
C THR A 259 13.48 8.13 0.88
N ILE A 260 12.66 8.01 -0.15
CA ILE A 260 11.38 8.74 -0.28
C ILE A 260 10.23 7.78 -0.04
N ILE A 261 9.38 8.10 0.92
CA ILE A 261 8.24 7.29 1.31
C ILE A 261 6.95 8.08 1.06
N PRO A 262 6.26 7.88 -0.08
CA PRO A 262 5.10 8.68 -0.44
C PRO A 262 3.85 8.25 0.32
N PHE A 263 2.98 9.22 0.65
CA PHE A 263 1.61 8.95 1.07
C PHE A 263 0.64 9.93 0.43
N SER A 264 -0.50 9.43 0.02
CA SER A 264 -1.53 10.25 -0.63
C SER A 264 -2.83 10.27 0.13
N THR A 265 -3.62 11.32 -0.07
CA THR A 265 -5.03 11.34 0.31
C THR A 265 -5.90 11.44 -0.93
N HIS A 266 -6.96 10.63 -0.99
CA HIS A 266 -7.77 10.52 -2.19
C HIS A 266 -9.25 10.22 -1.88
N LYS A 267 -10.13 10.40 -2.89
CA LYS A 267 -11.56 10.02 -2.86
C LYS A 267 -11.88 8.85 -3.79
N GLY A 268 -10.97 7.84 -3.85
CA GLY A 268 -11.15 6.65 -4.69
C GLY A 268 -10.03 6.40 -5.72
N SER A 269 -9.11 7.34 -5.94
CA SER A 269 -8.06 7.23 -6.96
C SER A 269 -6.75 6.57 -6.47
N GLY A 270 -6.67 6.18 -5.20
CA GLY A 270 -5.45 5.61 -4.62
C GLY A 270 -4.27 6.57 -4.73
N LEU A 271 -3.11 6.05 -5.14
CA LEU A 271 -1.90 6.83 -5.40
C LEU A 271 -1.87 7.45 -6.81
N GLY A 272 -2.78 7.05 -7.70
CA GLY A 272 -2.75 7.49 -9.10
C GLY A 272 -1.42 7.19 -9.78
N SER A 273 -0.89 8.14 -10.57
CA SER A 273 0.44 8.05 -11.19
C SER A 273 1.56 8.61 -10.29
N SER A 274 1.24 9.12 -9.11
CA SER A 274 2.17 9.93 -8.30
C SER A 274 3.48 9.22 -7.94
N VAL A 275 3.44 7.90 -7.68
CA VAL A 275 4.66 7.13 -7.37
C VAL A 275 5.54 6.97 -8.62
N SER A 276 4.96 6.74 -9.79
CA SER A 276 5.73 6.70 -11.05
C SER A 276 6.29 8.07 -11.42
N ASP A 277 5.54 9.12 -11.12
CA ASP A 277 5.99 10.50 -11.34
C ASP A 277 7.16 10.84 -10.41
N LEU A 278 7.12 10.42 -9.14
CA LEU A 278 8.24 10.53 -8.19
C LEU A 278 9.47 9.78 -8.68
N LYS A 279 9.33 8.53 -9.14
CA LYS A 279 10.45 7.75 -9.70
C LYS A 279 11.07 8.42 -10.91
N THR A 280 10.27 9.12 -11.70
CA THR A 280 10.75 9.87 -12.87
C THR A 280 11.47 11.16 -12.45
N ALA A 281 10.93 11.88 -11.46
CA ALA A 281 11.50 13.14 -11.00
C ALA A 281 12.76 12.97 -10.14
N LEU A 282 12.89 11.83 -9.46
CA LEU A 282 13.96 11.53 -8.51
C LEU A 282 14.68 10.21 -8.86
N PRO A 283 15.37 10.15 -10.00
CA PRO A 283 15.98 8.90 -10.48
C PRO A 283 17.12 8.37 -9.59
N ASN A 284 17.71 9.24 -8.76
CA ASN A 284 18.81 8.89 -7.85
C ASN A 284 18.36 8.66 -6.41
N SER A 285 17.05 8.66 -6.14
CA SER A 285 16.46 8.40 -4.82
C SER A 285 15.83 7.02 -4.77
N THR A 286 15.74 6.45 -3.57
CA THR A 286 15.01 5.20 -3.34
C THR A 286 13.54 5.50 -3.05
N ILE A 287 12.66 5.26 -4.01
CA ILE A 287 11.21 5.49 -3.84
C ILE A 287 10.55 4.21 -3.33
N LYS A 288 10.06 4.26 -2.09
CA LYS A 288 9.32 3.16 -1.45
C LYS A 288 7.87 3.09 -1.92
N ASP A 289 7.19 2.00 -1.56
CA ASP A 289 5.76 1.86 -1.81
C ASP A 289 4.95 2.84 -0.96
N GLY A 290 4.01 3.52 -1.62
CA GLY A 290 3.22 4.57 -0.99
C GLY A 290 2.02 4.06 -0.22
N LEU A 291 1.56 4.86 0.75
CA LEU A 291 0.28 4.66 1.43
C LEU A 291 -0.82 5.52 0.78
N ALA A 292 -1.90 4.88 0.35
CA ALA A 292 -3.10 5.57 -0.10
C ALA A 292 -4.08 5.74 1.07
N CYS A 293 -4.35 6.98 1.47
CA CYS A 293 -5.16 7.34 2.63
C CYS A 293 -6.48 8.03 2.23
N ASN A 294 -7.42 7.99 3.15
CA ASN A 294 -8.65 8.77 3.08
C ASN A 294 -9.04 9.29 4.47
N SER A 295 -10.23 9.89 4.62
CA SER A 295 -10.69 10.42 5.90
C SER A 295 -10.90 9.34 6.97
N SER A 296 -11.08 8.08 6.60
CA SER A 296 -11.27 6.93 7.50
C SER A 296 -9.98 6.16 7.80
N THR A 297 -8.86 6.52 7.21
CA THR A 297 -7.55 5.89 7.51
C THR A 297 -7.20 6.10 8.97
N THR A 298 -6.93 4.99 9.67
CA THR A 298 -6.68 4.97 11.11
C THR A 298 -5.19 5.05 11.42
N THR A 299 -4.86 5.53 12.64
CA THR A 299 -3.48 5.55 13.16
C THR A 299 -2.83 4.16 13.13
N ALA A 300 -3.59 3.10 13.39
CA ALA A 300 -3.08 1.73 13.33
C ALA A 300 -2.64 1.32 11.91
N GLN A 301 -3.37 1.74 10.89
CA GLN A 301 -3.00 1.49 9.49
C GLN A 301 -1.74 2.24 9.11
N ILE A 302 -1.62 3.50 9.53
CA ILE A 302 -0.42 4.32 9.29
C ILE A 302 0.80 3.70 9.98
N LYS A 303 0.67 3.32 11.26
CA LYS A 303 1.74 2.69 12.02
C LYS A 303 2.23 1.39 11.36
N ASN A 304 1.30 0.52 10.97
CA ASN A 304 1.64 -0.72 10.29
C ASN A 304 2.38 -0.49 8.96
N TRP A 305 1.95 0.50 8.18
CA TRP A 305 2.64 0.85 6.94
C TRP A 305 4.06 1.37 7.20
N ILE A 306 4.28 2.24 8.19
CA ILE A 306 5.60 2.76 8.57
C ILE A 306 6.52 1.59 8.95
N GLU A 307 6.07 0.71 9.86
CA GLU A 307 6.85 -0.45 10.32
C GLU A 307 7.26 -1.37 9.17
N ASN A 308 6.43 -1.50 8.14
CA ASN A 308 6.77 -2.29 6.96
C ASN A 308 7.68 -1.53 5.98
N SER A 309 7.52 -0.22 5.84
CA SER A 309 8.36 0.61 4.96
C SER A 309 9.81 0.70 5.44
N GLU A 310 10.05 0.63 6.75
CA GLU A 310 11.37 0.72 7.36
C GLU A 310 12.12 -0.63 7.38
N LYS A 311 11.43 -1.75 7.44
CA LYS A 311 12.04 -3.11 7.48
C LYS A 311 12.83 -3.48 6.22
N TRP A 312 12.68 -2.78 5.11
CA TRP A 312 13.43 -3.02 3.86
C TRP A 312 14.76 -2.26 3.78
N GLY A 313 15.21 -1.61 4.87
CA GLY A 313 16.45 -0.82 4.95
C GLY A 313 17.68 -1.54 5.47
N VAL A 314 17.61 -2.79 5.92
CA VAL A 314 18.77 -3.51 6.46
C VAL A 314 19.04 -4.77 5.64
N ILE A 315 19.46 -4.61 4.39
CA ILE A 315 20.31 -5.61 3.74
C ILE A 315 21.74 -5.14 3.95
N ILE A 316 22.37 -5.64 5.00
CA ILE A 316 23.83 -5.54 5.16
C ILE A 316 24.44 -6.38 4.05
N CYS A 317 24.98 -5.74 3.02
CA CYS A 317 25.98 -6.36 2.16
C CYS A 317 27.16 -6.76 3.07
N LYS A 318 27.28 -8.04 3.41
CA LYS A 318 28.57 -8.59 3.81
C LYS A 318 29.28 -8.97 2.54
N ASP A 319 30.36 -8.23 2.29
CA ASP A 319 31.37 -8.56 1.30
C ASP A 319 31.91 -9.97 1.51
N TYR A 320 31.93 -10.72 0.42
CA TYR A 320 33.00 -11.66 0.08
C TYR A 320 33.24 -11.54 -1.42
#